data_2fb440423f393f22d599b2a99c9ef9db
#
_entry.id   2fb440423f393f22d599b2a99c9ef9db
#
_cell.length_a   1.000
_cell.length_b   1.000
_cell.length_c   1.000
_cell.angle_alpha   90.00
_cell.angle_beta   90.00
_cell.angle_gamma   90.00
#
_symmetry.space_group_name_H-M   'P 1'
#
loop_
_entity.id
_entity.type
_entity.pdbx_description
1 polymer ?
#
loop_
_entity_poly.entity_id
_entity_poly.type
_entity_poly.pdbx_seq_one_letter_code
_entity_poly.pdbx_strand_id
1 'polypeptide(L)'
;MSTISKEYGGALFLAAKEEDNASDGYLKQVFDAVMLCSRLFKENPLYVSFLKTPDIPLEDRLAAVHDALNGRVPEYVDNFIELLTERGYIDRFSECADEFKLLYYAE
;
A
#
# COMPACT_ATOMS: atom_id res chain seq x y z
N MET A 1 12.57 9.49 -6.84
CA MET A 1 11.94 8.59 -5.84
C MET A 1 12.79 8.55 -4.58
N SER A 2 12.17 8.68 -3.43
CA SER A 2 12.89 8.71 -2.15
C SER A 2 13.38 7.32 -1.76
N THR A 3 14.42 7.28 -0.91
CA THR A 3 14.94 6.02 -0.37
C THR A 3 13.85 5.27 0.41
N ILE A 4 13.04 6.00 1.18
CA ILE A 4 11.95 5.41 1.96
C ILE A 4 10.95 4.71 1.04
N SER A 5 10.55 5.37 -0.05
CA SER A 5 9.60 4.80 -0.99
C SER A 5 10.14 3.53 -1.66
N LYS A 6 11.43 3.52 -1.99
CA LYS A 6 12.07 2.33 -2.55
C LYS A 6 12.12 1.18 -1.55
N GLU A 7 12.48 1.48 -0.31
CA GLU A 7 12.58 0.45 0.74
C GLU A 7 11.22 -0.18 1.02
N TYR A 8 10.19 0.65 1.18
CA TYR A 8 8.85 0.15 1.51
C TYR A 8 8.22 -0.57 0.33
N GLY A 9 8.30 0.01 -0.87
CA GLY A 9 7.77 -0.64 -2.08
C GLY A 9 8.48 -1.95 -2.38
N GLY A 10 9.81 -1.95 -2.23
CA GLY A 10 10.61 -3.16 -2.41
C GLY A 10 10.30 -4.24 -1.39
N ALA A 11 10.09 -3.84 -0.13
CA ALA A 11 9.74 -4.79 0.93
C ALA A 11 8.39 -5.45 0.66
N LEU A 12 7.40 -4.67 0.22
CA LEU A 12 6.10 -5.22 -0.14
C LEU A 12 6.22 -6.22 -1.28
N PHE A 13 7.00 -5.87 -2.30
CA PHE A 13 7.22 -6.75 -3.44
C PHE A 13 7.85 -8.09 -2.99
N LEU A 14 8.88 -8.04 -2.18
CA LEU A 14 9.55 -9.25 -1.70
C LEU A 14 8.62 -10.11 -0.87
N ALA A 15 7.83 -9.48 0.01
CA ALA A 15 6.87 -10.22 0.84
C ALA A 15 5.80 -10.90 -0.03
N ALA A 16 5.27 -10.19 -1.01
CA ALA A 16 4.24 -10.72 -1.91
C ALA A 16 4.81 -11.86 -2.77
N LYS A 17 6.04 -11.70 -3.24
CA LYS A 17 6.70 -12.72 -4.06
C LYS A 17 6.96 -13.99 -3.24
N GLU A 18 7.36 -13.84 -1.99
CA GLU A 18 7.58 -14.97 -1.09
C GLU A 18 6.27 -15.73 -0.84
N GLU A 19 5.17 -14.99 -0.61
CA GLU A 19 3.86 -15.60 -0.43
C GLU A 19 3.36 -16.27 -1.71
N ASP A 20 3.72 -15.75 -2.88
CA ASP A 20 3.35 -16.33 -4.17
C ASP A 20 3.90 -17.75 -4.33
N ASN A 21 5.03 -18.04 -3.72
CA ASN A 21 5.62 -19.38 -3.75
C ASN A 21 4.73 -20.42 -3.05
N ALA A 22 3.96 -19.97 -2.05
CA ALA A 22 3.04 -20.84 -1.31
C ALA A 22 1.62 -20.76 -1.84
N SER A 23 1.24 -19.66 -2.48
CA SER A 23 -0.12 -19.39 -2.95
C SER A 23 -0.02 -18.77 -4.36
N ASP A 24 -0.07 -19.62 -5.37
CA ASP A 24 0.08 -19.22 -6.77
C ASP A 24 -0.90 -18.10 -7.15
N GLY A 25 -0.38 -17.07 -7.83
CA GLY A 25 -1.18 -15.94 -8.26
C GLY A 25 -1.28 -14.80 -7.25
N TYR A 26 -0.74 -14.99 -6.05
CA TYR A 26 -0.84 -13.96 -5.01
C TYR A 26 -0.10 -12.68 -5.38
N LEU A 27 1.09 -12.80 -5.99
CA LEU A 27 1.87 -11.64 -6.42
C LEU A 27 1.07 -10.78 -7.39
N LYS A 28 0.38 -11.40 -8.35
CA LYS A 28 -0.45 -10.66 -9.31
C LYS A 28 -1.62 -9.98 -8.62
N GLN A 29 -2.24 -10.65 -7.65
CA GLN A 29 -3.33 -10.05 -6.87
C GLN A 29 -2.85 -8.81 -6.12
N VAL A 30 -1.68 -8.88 -5.51
CA VAL A 30 -1.09 -7.73 -4.82
C VAL A 30 -0.77 -6.62 -5.82
N PHE A 31 -0.19 -6.95 -6.96
CA PHE A 31 0.11 -5.95 -8.00
C PHE A 31 -1.15 -5.22 -8.43
N ASP A 32 -2.22 -5.96 -8.76
CA ASP A 32 -3.47 -5.35 -9.21
C ASP A 32 -4.06 -4.43 -8.14
N ALA A 33 -4.00 -4.86 -6.87
CA ALA A 33 -4.51 -4.07 -5.75
C ALA A 33 -3.67 -2.81 -5.50
N VAL A 34 -2.35 -2.92 -5.60
CA VAL A 34 -1.44 -1.78 -5.44
C VAL A 34 -1.71 -0.73 -6.53
N MET A 35 -1.89 -1.17 -7.76
CA MET A 35 -2.19 -0.25 -8.87
C MET A 35 -3.55 0.41 -8.69
N LEU A 36 -4.56 -0.33 -8.27
CA LEU A 36 -5.89 0.21 -8.00
C LEU A 36 -5.84 1.24 -6.88
N CYS A 37 -5.19 0.92 -5.76
CA CYS A 37 -5.09 1.84 -4.63
C CYS A 37 -4.32 3.11 -4.99
N SER A 38 -3.26 2.98 -5.79
CA SER A 38 -2.51 4.15 -6.25
C SER A 38 -3.40 5.11 -7.04
N ARG A 39 -4.23 4.56 -7.93
CA ARG A 39 -5.16 5.37 -8.70
C ARG A 39 -6.22 6.01 -7.79
N LEU A 40 -6.80 5.24 -6.87
CA LEU A 40 -7.84 5.74 -5.99
C LEU A 40 -7.31 6.86 -5.08
N PHE A 41 -6.09 6.73 -4.58
CA PHE A 41 -5.50 7.77 -3.74
C PHE A 41 -5.22 9.05 -4.53
N LYS A 42 -4.81 8.93 -5.79
CA LYS A 42 -4.61 10.11 -6.65
C LYS A 42 -5.93 10.81 -6.96
N GLU A 43 -7.00 10.04 -7.11
CA GLU A 43 -8.34 10.57 -7.40
C GLU A 43 -9.04 11.11 -6.15
N ASN A 44 -8.54 10.77 -4.96
CA ASN A 44 -9.17 11.14 -3.69
C ASN A 44 -8.15 11.76 -2.73
N PRO A 45 -7.58 12.93 -3.07
CA PRO A 45 -6.52 13.53 -2.24
C PRO A 45 -6.99 13.91 -0.85
N LEU A 46 -8.28 14.19 -0.66
CA LEU A 46 -8.82 14.51 0.66
C LEU A 46 -8.77 13.31 1.59
N TYR A 47 -8.94 12.11 1.05
CA TYR A 47 -8.83 10.88 1.85
C TYR A 47 -7.39 10.70 2.34
N VAL A 48 -6.40 10.93 1.47
CA VAL A 48 -4.99 10.87 1.85
C VAL A 48 -4.68 11.91 2.92
N SER A 49 -5.20 13.14 2.77
CA SER A 49 -5.02 14.19 3.77
C SER A 49 -5.62 13.78 5.12
N PHE A 50 -6.79 13.14 5.10
CA PHE A 50 -7.42 12.61 6.31
C PHE A 50 -6.50 11.60 7.01
N LEU A 51 -5.94 10.67 6.25
CA LEU A 51 -5.05 9.63 6.81
C LEU A 51 -3.76 10.20 7.36
N LYS A 52 -3.37 11.40 6.93
CA LYS A 52 -2.13 12.05 7.34
C LYS A 52 -2.31 13.04 8.47
N THR A 53 -3.55 13.38 8.83
CA THR A 53 -3.87 14.44 9.80
C THR A 53 -3.58 13.99 11.23
N PRO A 54 -2.66 14.68 11.95
CA PRO A 54 -2.37 14.32 13.34
C PRO A 54 -3.49 14.68 14.32
N ASP A 55 -4.43 15.55 13.90
CA ASP A 55 -5.56 15.95 14.74
C ASP A 55 -6.58 14.83 14.96
N ILE A 56 -6.55 13.81 14.09
CA ILE A 56 -7.42 12.64 14.23
C ILE A 56 -6.59 11.52 14.86
N PRO A 57 -7.09 10.86 15.92
CA PRO A 57 -6.34 9.78 16.56
C PRO A 57 -5.90 8.71 15.54
N LEU A 58 -4.69 8.20 15.72
CA LEU A 58 -4.14 7.20 14.80
C LEU A 58 -5.06 5.98 14.68
N GLU A 59 -5.60 5.51 15.81
CA GLU A 59 -6.48 4.34 15.81
C GLU A 59 -7.71 4.55 14.93
N ASP A 60 -8.25 5.77 14.87
CA ASP A 60 -9.41 6.09 14.04
C ASP A 60 -9.02 6.09 12.56
N ARG A 61 -7.82 6.59 12.25
CA ARG A 61 -7.32 6.60 10.87
C ARG A 61 -7.04 5.17 10.39
N LEU A 62 -6.44 4.34 11.24
CA LEU A 62 -6.18 2.94 10.90
C LEU A 62 -7.49 2.16 10.73
N ALA A 63 -8.48 2.42 11.58
CA ALA A 63 -9.79 1.81 11.44
C ALA A 63 -10.45 2.18 10.12
N ALA A 64 -10.31 3.44 9.70
CA ALA A 64 -10.86 3.89 8.42
C ALA A 64 -10.22 3.15 7.24
N VAL A 65 -8.90 2.93 7.28
CA VAL A 65 -8.21 2.13 6.25
C VAL A 65 -8.74 0.71 6.25
N HIS A 66 -8.76 0.08 7.40
CA HIS A 66 -9.20 -1.32 7.52
C HIS A 66 -10.63 -1.50 7.04
N ASP A 67 -11.55 -0.61 7.46
CA ASP A 67 -12.95 -0.70 7.07
C ASP A 67 -13.14 -0.53 5.56
N ALA A 68 -12.33 0.31 4.94
CA ALA A 68 -12.40 0.53 3.49
C ALA A 68 -11.88 -0.64 2.68
N LEU A 69 -10.84 -1.32 3.16
CA LEU A 69 -10.07 -2.29 2.39
C LEU A 69 -10.28 -3.74 2.77
N ASN A 70 -10.78 -4.02 3.98
CA ASN A 70 -10.92 -5.39 4.46
C ASN A 70 -11.81 -6.22 3.52
N GLY A 71 -11.27 -7.33 3.06
CA GLY A 71 -11.99 -8.21 2.14
C GLY A 71 -12.04 -7.74 0.69
N ARG A 72 -11.47 -6.56 0.39
CA ARG A 72 -11.47 -6.00 -0.97
C ARG A 72 -10.11 -6.03 -1.62
N VAL A 73 -9.05 -6.12 -0.83
CA VAL A 73 -7.68 -6.23 -1.31
C VAL A 73 -6.99 -7.34 -0.52
N PRO A 74 -5.89 -7.90 -1.05
CA PRO A 74 -5.08 -8.86 -0.29
C PRO A 74 -4.64 -8.27 1.05
N GLU A 75 -4.56 -9.11 2.07
CA GLU A 75 -4.20 -8.68 3.42
C GLU A 75 -2.90 -7.88 3.47
N TYR A 76 -1.90 -8.28 2.67
CA TYR A 76 -0.61 -7.58 2.64
C TYR A 76 -0.77 -6.12 2.19
N VAL A 77 -1.72 -5.83 1.30
CA VAL A 77 -1.96 -4.45 0.83
C VAL A 77 -2.63 -3.63 1.92
N ASP A 78 -3.64 -4.18 2.60
CA ASP A 78 -4.28 -3.52 3.74
C ASP A 78 -3.24 -3.20 4.82
N ASN A 79 -2.47 -4.20 5.22
CA ASN A 79 -1.43 -4.03 6.24
C ASN A 79 -0.38 -3.01 5.82
N PHE A 80 -0.01 -2.99 4.55
CA PHE A 80 0.97 -2.05 4.03
C PHE A 80 0.46 -0.61 4.12
N ILE A 81 -0.78 -0.39 3.72
CA ILE A 81 -1.38 0.96 3.77
C ILE A 81 -1.53 1.41 5.23
N GLU A 82 -1.92 0.51 6.13
CA GLU A 82 -1.98 0.81 7.56
C GLU A 82 -0.59 1.17 8.11
N LEU A 83 0.44 0.44 7.70
CA LEU A 83 1.82 0.72 8.12
C LEU A 83 2.27 2.11 7.65
N LEU A 84 2.03 2.45 6.39
CA LEU A 84 2.38 3.78 5.88
C LEU A 84 1.62 4.87 6.61
N THR A 85 0.35 4.63 6.94
CA THR A 85 -0.47 5.57 7.70
C THR A 85 0.13 5.78 9.09
N GLU A 86 0.49 4.70 9.77
CA GLU A 86 1.10 4.74 11.10
C GLU A 86 2.42 5.52 11.10
N ARG A 87 3.22 5.32 10.07
CA ARG A 87 4.55 5.95 9.94
C ARG A 87 4.49 7.38 9.38
N GLY A 88 3.32 7.84 8.95
CA GLY A 88 3.19 9.17 8.35
C GLY A 88 3.66 9.25 6.91
N TYR A 89 3.72 8.12 6.20
CA TYR A 89 4.23 8.04 4.83
C TYR A 89 3.15 7.74 3.79
N ILE A 90 1.87 7.85 4.16
CA ILE A 90 0.80 7.47 3.22
C ILE A 90 0.81 8.31 1.93
N ASP A 91 1.27 9.57 2.01
CA ASP A 91 1.41 10.42 0.84
C ASP A 91 2.50 9.94 -0.12
N ARG A 92 3.31 8.97 0.28
CA ARG A 92 4.34 8.35 -0.56
C ARG A 92 3.88 7.04 -1.18
N PHE A 93 2.62 6.66 -0.99
CA PHE A 93 2.11 5.39 -1.52
C PHE A 93 2.31 5.30 -3.03
N SER A 94 2.07 6.39 -3.76
CA SER A 94 2.23 6.40 -5.21
C SER A 94 3.67 6.04 -5.63
N GLU A 95 4.67 6.56 -4.91
CA GLU A 95 6.08 6.23 -5.18
C GLU A 95 6.40 4.78 -4.82
N CYS A 96 5.83 4.27 -3.73
CA CYS A 96 5.98 2.86 -3.36
C CYS A 96 5.38 1.96 -4.45
N ALA A 97 4.22 2.36 -4.97
CA ALA A 97 3.57 1.63 -6.06
C ALA A 97 4.42 1.64 -7.32
N ASP A 98 5.08 2.75 -7.63
CA ASP A 98 5.98 2.85 -8.78
C ASP A 98 7.16 1.88 -8.64
N GLU A 99 7.74 1.79 -7.46
CA GLU A 99 8.83 0.85 -7.20
C GLU A 99 8.35 -0.59 -7.30
N PHE A 100 7.18 -0.90 -6.74
CA PHE A 100 6.57 -2.23 -6.85
C PHE A 100 6.38 -2.62 -8.31
N LYS A 101 5.82 -1.71 -9.11
CA LYS A 101 5.59 -1.92 -10.53
C LYS A 101 6.90 -2.19 -11.28
N LEU A 102 7.94 -1.41 -10.98
CA LEU A 102 9.25 -1.58 -11.59
C LEU A 102 9.79 -2.99 -11.33
N LEU A 103 9.73 -3.44 -10.09
CA LEU A 103 10.20 -4.77 -9.70
C LEU A 103 9.35 -5.87 -10.29
N TYR A 104 8.04 -5.65 -10.32
CA TYR A 104 7.09 -6.63 -10.87
C TYR A 104 7.37 -6.92 -12.35
N TYR A 105 7.63 -5.87 -13.13
CA TYR A 105 7.90 -6.04 -14.57
C TYR A 105 9.32 -6.49 -14.85
N ALA A 106 10.22 -6.41 -13.90
CA ALA A 106 11.60 -6.89 -14.05
C ALA A 106 11.69 -8.43 -13.87
N GLU A 107 10.67 -9.05 -13.34
CA GLU A 107 10.64 -10.50 -13.13
C GLU A 107 10.51 -11.30 -14.44
#